data_d15e6f12d4cd4bf0adbcb591b5a74ac0
#
_entry.id   d15e6f12d4cd4bf0adbcb591b5a74ac0
#
_cell.length_a   1.000
_cell.length_b   1.000
_cell.length_c   1.000
_cell.angle_alpha   90.00
_cell.angle_beta   90.00
_cell.angle_gamma   90.00
#
_symmetry.space_group_name_H-M   'P 1'
#
loop_
_entity.id
_entity.type
_entity.pdbx_description
1 polymer ?
#
loop_
_entity_poly.entity_id
_entity_poly.type
_entity_poly.pdbx_seq_one_letter_code
_entity_poly.pdbx_strand_id
1 'polypeptide(L)'
;AKAIELFDAIESVDSAALATRLDRLVGERGTRTGGPLPVYLQVNVDADPAKAGFTPDELERELAGVLALPNLEVAGLMTVGFFTGGGEAARPTFARLRELSERLRAADDRLGAGLSMGMTDDFEVAIEEGSTLVRVGRALFGERPAPA
;
A
#
# COMPACT_ATOMS: atom_id res chain seq x y z
N ALA A 1 -3.96 12.14 -12.69
CA ALA A 1 -4.58 11.80 -13.97
C ALA A 1 -3.70 10.81 -14.75
N LYS A 2 -2.45 11.18 -15.06
CA LYS A 2 -1.56 10.36 -15.89
C LYS A 2 -1.28 8.95 -15.31
N ALA A 3 -1.29 8.80 -13.98
CA ALA A 3 -1.00 7.51 -13.34
C ALA A 3 -2.03 6.42 -13.71
N ILE A 4 -3.33 6.74 -13.73
CA ILE A 4 -4.39 5.78 -14.06
C ILE A 4 -4.37 5.31 -15.52
N GLU A 5 -3.70 6.06 -16.40
CA GLU A 5 -3.53 5.72 -17.83
C GLU A 5 -2.30 4.82 -18.06
N LEU A 6 -1.31 4.87 -17.15
CA LEU A 6 -0.02 4.21 -17.31
C LEU A 6 0.17 2.95 -16.46
N PHE A 7 -0.50 2.88 -15.31
CA PHE A 7 -0.31 1.80 -14.35
C PHE A 7 -1.56 0.96 -14.17
N ASP A 8 -1.36 -0.33 -13.91
CA ASP A 8 -2.41 -1.31 -13.66
C ASP A 8 -2.86 -1.35 -12.19
N ALA A 9 -2.03 -0.82 -11.28
CA ALA A 9 -2.32 -0.69 -9.87
C ALA A 9 -1.63 0.53 -9.27
N ILE A 10 -2.14 1.05 -8.16
CA ILE A 10 -1.52 2.13 -7.36
C ILE A 10 -1.37 1.66 -5.92
N GLU A 11 -0.12 1.64 -5.43
CA GLU A 11 0.20 1.10 -4.11
C GLU A 11 0.36 2.15 -3.00
N SER A 12 0.23 3.43 -3.33
CA SER A 12 0.50 4.55 -2.42
C SER A 12 -0.73 5.41 -2.14
N VAL A 13 -1.89 4.78 -1.92
CA VAL A 13 -3.11 5.50 -1.54
C VAL A 13 -3.08 5.75 -0.03
N ASP A 14 -2.68 6.95 0.36
CA ASP A 14 -2.35 7.35 1.73
C ASP A 14 -3.48 8.08 2.47
N SER A 15 -4.61 8.29 1.82
CA SER A 15 -5.75 9.03 2.39
C SER A 15 -7.06 8.74 1.65
N ALA A 16 -8.19 8.86 2.34
CA ALA A 16 -9.52 8.75 1.72
C ALA A 16 -9.77 9.85 0.68
N ALA A 17 -9.16 11.02 0.86
CA ALA A 17 -9.23 12.10 -0.12
C ALA A 17 -8.56 11.71 -1.44
N LEU A 18 -7.39 11.03 -1.38
CA LEU A 18 -6.73 10.52 -2.58
C LEU A 18 -7.54 9.38 -3.22
N ALA A 19 -8.08 8.45 -2.41
CA ALA A 19 -8.96 7.38 -2.89
C ALA A 19 -10.17 7.95 -3.65
N THR A 20 -10.90 8.88 -3.05
CA THR A 20 -12.06 9.57 -3.68
C THR A 20 -11.67 10.27 -4.99
N ARG A 21 -10.51 10.92 -5.02
CA ARG A 21 -10.01 11.57 -6.23
C ARG A 21 -9.67 10.57 -7.33
N LEU A 22 -9.07 9.43 -7.00
CA LEU A 22 -8.77 8.36 -7.95
C LEU A 22 -10.05 7.76 -8.50
N ASP A 23 -11.00 7.43 -7.63
CA ASP A 23 -12.32 6.91 -8.00
C ASP A 23 -13.01 7.80 -9.04
N ARG A 24 -13.10 9.12 -8.77
CA ARG A 24 -13.68 10.08 -9.70
C ARG A 24 -12.92 10.08 -11.04
N LEU A 25 -11.59 10.10 -11.02
CA LEU A 25 -10.79 10.13 -12.24
C LEU A 25 -10.93 8.86 -13.08
N VAL A 26 -11.04 7.69 -12.42
CA VAL A 26 -11.29 6.42 -13.10
C VAL A 26 -12.69 6.41 -13.71
N GLY A 27 -13.70 6.87 -12.98
CA GLY A 27 -15.06 7.00 -13.51
C GLY A 27 -15.17 7.93 -14.72
N GLU A 28 -14.38 9.03 -14.76
CA GLU A 28 -14.37 9.99 -15.87
C GLU A 28 -13.59 9.48 -17.10
N ARG A 29 -12.54 8.69 -16.93
CA ARG A 29 -11.54 8.37 -17.97
C ARG A 29 -11.41 6.88 -18.28
N GLY A 30 -11.88 6.01 -17.39
CA GLY A 30 -11.59 4.57 -17.40
C GLY A 30 -10.17 4.25 -16.93
N THR A 31 -9.88 2.96 -16.90
CA THR A 31 -8.55 2.40 -16.66
C THR A 31 -8.00 1.77 -17.93
N ARG A 32 -6.71 1.47 -17.94
CA ARG A 32 -6.05 0.76 -19.05
C ARG A 32 -6.66 -0.65 -19.28
N THR A 33 -7.11 -1.29 -18.21
CA THR A 33 -7.69 -2.66 -18.26
C THR A 33 -9.21 -2.68 -18.42
N GLY A 34 -9.90 -1.53 -18.31
CA GLY A 34 -11.35 -1.40 -18.46
C GLY A 34 -12.20 -1.81 -17.27
N GLY A 35 -11.57 -2.08 -16.10
CA GLY A 35 -12.25 -2.42 -14.84
C GLY A 35 -11.95 -1.42 -13.72
N PRO A 36 -12.38 -1.70 -12.48
CA PRO A 36 -11.95 -0.94 -11.31
C PRO A 36 -10.43 -0.92 -11.21
N LEU A 37 -9.88 0.18 -10.68
CA LEU A 37 -8.44 0.33 -10.48
C LEU A 37 -8.03 -0.41 -9.19
N PRO A 38 -7.14 -1.42 -9.27
CA PRO A 38 -6.55 -2.02 -8.09
C PRO A 38 -5.71 -1.00 -7.32
N VAL A 39 -5.96 -0.88 -6.01
CA VAL A 39 -5.21 0.01 -5.13
C VAL A 39 -4.80 -0.71 -3.85
N TYR A 40 -3.63 -0.31 -3.31
CA TYR A 40 -3.23 -0.66 -1.95
C TYR A 40 -3.29 0.58 -1.08
N LEU A 41 -3.87 0.45 0.11
CA LEU A 41 -3.92 1.54 1.08
C LEU A 41 -2.61 1.58 1.85
N GLN A 42 -1.92 2.72 1.76
CA GLN A 42 -0.65 2.92 2.45
C GLN A 42 -0.90 3.23 3.91
N VAL A 43 -0.32 2.41 4.80
CA VAL A 43 -0.49 2.52 6.25
C VAL A 43 0.84 2.83 6.92
N ASN A 44 0.83 3.86 7.76
CA ASN A 44 1.92 4.22 8.66
C ASN A 44 1.70 3.52 10.00
N VAL A 45 2.01 2.22 10.05
CA VAL A 45 1.77 1.38 11.24
C VAL A 45 2.65 1.71 12.43
N ASP A 46 3.73 2.46 12.20
CA ASP A 46 4.70 2.84 13.24
C ASP A 46 4.44 4.23 13.81
N ALA A 47 3.43 4.96 13.29
CA ALA A 47 3.16 6.36 13.63
C ALA A 47 4.40 7.27 13.43
N ASP A 48 5.23 6.98 12.44
CA ASP A 48 6.42 7.77 12.11
C ASP A 48 6.01 9.09 11.44
N PRO A 49 6.27 10.26 12.04
CA PRO A 49 5.84 11.54 11.49
C PRO A 49 6.51 11.89 10.15
N ALA A 50 7.57 11.19 9.76
CA ALA A 50 8.24 11.37 8.48
C ALA A 50 7.62 10.53 7.35
N LYS A 51 6.67 9.64 7.66
CA LYS A 51 6.03 8.75 6.68
C LYS A 51 4.60 9.18 6.40
N ALA A 52 4.23 9.16 5.10
CA ALA A 52 2.85 9.27 4.67
C ALA A 52 2.10 7.95 4.92
N GLY A 53 0.79 8.00 4.88
CA GLY A 53 -0.10 6.84 5.05
C GLY A 53 -1.15 7.08 6.11
N PHE A 54 -2.23 6.33 6.04
CA PHE A 54 -3.21 6.28 7.12
C PHE A 54 -2.55 5.81 8.41
N THR A 55 -2.89 6.40 9.54
CA THR A 55 -2.71 5.71 10.80
C THR A 55 -3.68 4.51 10.88
N PRO A 56 -3.40 3.47 11.70
CA PRO A 56 -4.34 2.35 11.87
C PRO A 56 -5.76 2.81 12.25
N ASP A 57 -5.87 3.76 13.18
CA ASP A 57 -7.17 4.28 13.65
C ASP A 57 -7.92 5.08 12.56
N GLU A 58 -7.19 5.84 11.72
CA GLU A 58 -7.78 6.53 10.57
C GLU A 58 -8.28 5.53 9.55
N LEU A 59 -7.49 4.51 9.24
CA LEU A 59 -7.90 3.47 8.30
C LEU A 59 -9.15 2.74 8.78
N GLU A 60 -9.24 2.35 10.07
CA GLU A 60 -10.42 1.70 10.63
C GLU A 60 -11.69 2.56 10.48
N ARG A 61 -11.58 3.87 10.71
CA ARG A 61 -12.73 4.79 10.57
C ARG A 61 -13.17 5.00 9.13
N GLU A 62 -12.22 5.05 8.19
CA GLU A 62 -12.47 5.48 6.81
C GLU A 62 -12.64 4.31 5.83
N LEU A 63 -12.24 3.09 6.23
CA LEU A 63 -12.18 1.92 5.38
C LEU A 63 -13.51 1.62 4.66
N ALA A 64 -14.63 1.62 5.40
CA ALA A 64 -15.94 1.32 4.82
C ALA A 64 -16.32 2.30 3.69
N GLY A 65 -15.95 3.58 3.85
CA GLY A 65 -16.15 4.63 2.84
C GLY A 65 -15.26 4.40 1.61
N VAL A 66 -14.02 4.00 1.82
CA VAL A 66 -13.07 3.71 0.73
C VAL A 66 -13.50 2.45 -0.04
N LEU A 67 -13.92 1.39 0.67
CA LEU A 67 -14.43 0.15 0.07
C LEU A 67 -15.76 0.33 -0.70
N ALA A 68 -16.46 1.42 -0.47
CA ALA A 68 -17.68 1.75 -1.20
C ALA A 68 -17.45 2.49 -2.53
N LEU A 69 -16.20 2.86 -2.85
CA LEU A 69 -15.86 3.58 -4.07
C LEU A 69 -15.92 2.63 -5.29
N PRO A 70 -16.87 2.86 -6.24
CA PRO A 70 -17.22 1.86 -7.25
C PRO A 70 -16.15 1.63 -8.33
N ASN A 71 -15.25 2.58 -8.51
CA ASN A 71 -14.22 2.51 -9.55
C ASN A 71 -12.86 2.05 -9.02
N LEU A 72 -12.78 1.71 -7.72
CA LEU A 72 -11.57 1.18 -7.09
C LEU A 72 -11.79 -0.25 -6.59
N GLU A 73 -10.75 -1.05 -6.66
CA GLU A 73 -10.64 -2.35 -5.99
C GLU A 73 -9.53 -2.27 -4.94
N VAL A 74 -9.88 -2.35 -3.66
CA VAL A 74 -8.88 -2.33 -2.60
C VAL A 74 -8.23 -3.72 -2.49
N ALA A 75 -7.13 -3.93 -3.24
CA ALA A 75 -6.42 -5.20 -3.33
C ALA A 75 -5.68 -5.58 -2.04
N GLY A 76 -5.44 -4.61 -1.16
CA GLY A 76 -4.78 -4.87 0.12
C GLY A 76 -4.18 -3.63 0.77
N LEU A 77 -3.24 -3.87 1.68
CA LEU A 77 -2.51 -2.84 2.41
C LEU A 77 -1.05 -2.76 1.99
N MET A 78 -0.46 -1.58 2.11
CA MET A 78 0.95 -1.33 1.85
C MET A 78 1.62 -0.63 3.02
N THR A 79 2.87 -0.94 3.31
CA THR A 79 3.71 -0.16 4.22
C THR A 79 5.16 -0.10 3.76
N VAL A 80 5.89 0.85 4.32
CA VAL A 80 7.34 0.99 4.14
C VAL A 80 8.02 0.68 5.47
N GLY A 81 8.93 -0.29 5.46
CA GLY A 81 9.72 -0.68 6.64
C GLY A 81 10.63 0.43 7.17
N PHE A 82 11.32 0.16 8.26
CA PHE A 82 12.33 1.08 8.80
C PHE A 82 13.58 1.09 7.92
N PHE A 83 14.11 2.28 7.65
CA PHE A 83 15.33 2.43 6.83
C PHE A 83 16.64 2.14 7.57
N THR A 84 16.61 2.05 8.88
CA THR A 84 17.81 1.87 9.72
C THR A 84 17.74 0.59 10.54
N GLY A 85 18.82 -0.19 10.57
CA GLY A 85 18.92 -1.39 11.42
C GLY A 85 18.84 -2.74 10.71
N GLY A 86 18.80 -2.76 9.36
CA GLY A 86 18.72 -4.01 8.57
C GLY A 86 17.31 -4.62 8.53
N GLY A 87 17.17 -5.73 7.81
CA GLY A 87 15.87 -6.37 7.55
C GLY A 87 15.09 -6.74 8.82
N GLU A 88 15.77 -7.29 9.82
CA GLU A 88 15.14 -7.69 11.10
C GLU A 88 14.52 -6.51 11.86
N ALA A 89 15.05 -5.30 11.73
CA ALA A 89 14.46 -4.12 12.35
C ALA A 89 13.07 -3.76 11.78
N ALA A 90 12.78 -4.17 10.56
CA ALA A 90 11.49 -3.95 9.90
C ALA A 90 10.43 -5.00 10.28
N ARG A 91 10.81 -6.15 10.85
CA ARG A 91 9.89 -7.25 11.20
C ARG A 91 8.67 -6.80 12.00
N PRO A 92 8.81 -5.99 13.09
CA PRO A 92 7.65 -5.53 13.84
C PRO A 92 6.66 -4.69 13.01
N THR A 93 7.16 -3.89 12.06
CA THR A 93 6.34 -3.12 11.13
C THR A 93 5.51 -4.04 10.23
N PHE A 94 6.14 -5.06 9.65
CA PHE A 94 5.47 -6.00 8.77
C PHE A 94 4.44 -6.87 9.50
N ALA A 95 4.79 -7.37 10.69
CA ALA A 95 3.87 -8.11 11.54
C ALA A 95 2.62 -7.27 11.90
N ARG A 96 2.79 -5.99 12.29
CA ARG A 96 1.68 -5.09 12.59
C ARG A 96 0.77 -4.86 11.36
N LEU A 97 1.35 -4.72 10.15
CA LEU A 97 0.54 -4.56 8.95
C LEU A 97 -0.27 -5.82 8.66
N ARG A 98 0.33 -7.00 8.77
CA ARG A 98 -0.36 -8.30 8.60
C ARG A 98 -1.52 -8.44 9.59
N GLU A 99 -1.26 -8.23 10.89
CA GLU A 99 -2.29 -8.31 11.93
C GLU A 99 -3.43 -7.30 11.71
N LEU A 100 -3.11 -6.07 11.28
CA LEU A 100 -4.11 -5.08 10.92
C LEU A 100 -4.95 -5.56 9.74
N SER A 101 -4.33 -6.07 8.68
CA SER A 101 -5.03 -6.60 7.50
C SER A 101 -5.96 -7.75 7.87
N GLU A 102 -5.49 -8.72 8.66
CA GLU A 102 -6.29 -9.86 9.12
C GLU A 102 -7.54 -9.39 9.90
N ARG A 103 -7.36 -8.44 10.83
CA ARG A 103 -8.44 -7.87 11.64
C ARG A 103 -9.47 -7.12 10.79
N LEU A 104 -9.02 -6.29 9.86
CA LEU A 104 -9.90 -5.50 9.00
C LEU A 104 -10.67 -6.40 8.02
N ARG A 105 -10.01 -7.42 7.46
CA ARG A 105 -10.66 -8.38 6.57
C ARG A 105 -11.65 -9.30 7.27
N ALA A 106 -11.46 -9.58 8.54
CA ALA A 106 -12.45 -10.29 9.34
C ALA A 106 -13.73 -9.47 9.55
N ALA A 107 -13.64 -8.14 9.50
CA ALA A 107 -14.78 -7.22 9.61
C ALA A 107 -15.44 -6.90 8.25
N ASP A 108 -14.66 -6.89 7.16
CA ASP A 108 -15.16 -6.57 5.80
C ASP A 108 -14.36 -7.35 4.74
N ASP A 109 -15.01 -8.30 4.09
CA ASP A 109 -14.41 -9.20 3.09
C ASP A 109 -14.11 -8.54 1.73
N ARG A 110 -14.55 -7.30 1.53
CA ARG A 110 -14.20 -6.50 0.34
C ARG A 110 -12.75 -6.03 0.34
N LEU A 111 -12.11 -5.99 1.50
CA LEU A 111 -10.66 -5.72 1.58
C LEU A 111 -9.87 -6.92 1.07
N GLY A 112 -9.08 -6.72 0.02
CA GLY A 112 -8.20 -7.75 -0.53
C GLY A 112 -7.10 -8.20 0.45
N ALA A 113 -6.56 -9.39 0.21
CA ALA A 113 -5.56 -10.02 1.07
C ALA A 113 -4.12 -9.58 0.77
N GLY A 114 -3.92 -8.71 -0.19
CA GLY A 114 -2.60 -8.28 -0.62
C GLY A 114 -1.83 -7.54 0.48
N LEU A 115 -0.55 -7.86 0.63
CA LEU A 115 0.39 -7.15 1.51
C LEU A 115 1.59 -6.71 0.68
N SER A 116 1.62 -5.41 0.32
CA SER A 116 2.75 -4.81 -0.36
C SER A 116 3.72 -4.25 0.69
N MET A 117 4.75 -5.00 0.98
CA MET A 117 5.78 -4.64 1.96
C MET A 117 7.09 -5.35 1.63
N GLY A 118 8.20 -4.76 2.02
CA GLY A 118 9.55 -5.25 1.72
C GLY A 118 10.16 -4.58 0.49
N MET A 119 11.41 -4.15 0.67
CA MET A 119 12.27 -3.56 -0.35
C MET A 119 13.62 -4.29 -0.37
N THR A 120 14.60 -3.76 -1.10
CA THR A 120 15.91 -4.41 -1.30
C THR A 120 16.57 -4.96 -0.03
N ASP A 121 16.45 -4.27 1.11
CA ASP A 121 17.19 -4.61 2.33
C ASP A 121 16.39 -5.43 3.35
N ASP A 122 15.08 -5.59 3.14
CA ASP A 122 14.16 -6.18 4.10
C ASP A 122 13.10 -7.10 3.47
N PHE A 123 13.18 -7.39 2.15
CA PHE A 123 12.17 -8.19 1.47
C PHE A 123 12.11 -9.64 1.97
N GLU A 124 13.21 -10.23 2.39
CA GLU A 124 13.23 -11.60 2.91
C GLU A 124 12.38 -11.69 4.19
N VAL A 125 12.61 -10.77 5.12
CA VAL A 125 11.83 -10.65 6.36
C VAL A 125 10.36 -10.33 6.07
N ALA A 126 10.08 -9.48 5.07
CA ALA A 126 8.72 -9.19 4.65
C ALA A 126 7.99 -10.44 4.13
N ILE A 127 8.69 -11.30 3.36
CA ILE A 127 8.13 -12.57 2.87
C ILE A 127 7.81 -13.51 4.04
N GLU A 128 8.69 -13.61 5.03
CA GLU A 128 8.45 -14.40 6.23
C GLU A 128 7.22 -13.90 7.02
N GLU A 129 6.98 -12.59 7.01
CA GLU A 129 5.79 -11.97 7.61
C GLU A 129 4.56 -11.96 6.67
N GLY A 130 4.61 -12.65 5.53
CA GLY A 130 3.46 -12.85 4.65
C GLY A 130 3.28 -11.83 3.53
N SER A 131 4.33 -11.10 3.14
CA SER A 131 4.29 -10.22 1.98
C SER A 131 3.85 -10.97 0.72
N THR A 132 2.90 -10.40 -0.01
CA THR A 132 2.45 -10.91 -1.32
C THR A 132 3.05 -10.13 -2.49
N LEU A 133 3.63 -8.96 -2.20
CA LEU A 133 4.27 -8.09 -3.18
C LEU A 133 5.47 -7.36 -2.55
N VAL A 134 6.64 -7.52 -3.15
CA VAL A 134 7.87 -6.82 -2.75
C VAL A 134 8.28 -5.79 -3.80
N ARG A 135 8.88 -4.67 -3.38
CA ARG A 135 9.27 -3.56 -4.25
C ARG A 135 10.78 -3.43 -4.33
N VAL A 136 11.39 -4.18 -5.24
CA VAL A 136 12.85 -4.26 -5.37
C VAL A 136 13.33 -3.27 -6.44
N GLY A 137 14.11 -2.29 -6.04
CA GLY A 137 14.69 -1.26 -6.93
C GLY A 137 16.20 -1.35 -6.98
N ARG A 138 16.87 -0.99 -5.89
CA ARG A 138 18.33 -0.88 -5.83
C ARG A 138 19.07 -2.19 -6.16
N ALA A 139 18.55 -3.33 -5.76
CA ALA A 139 19.13 -4.62 -6.10
C ALA A 139 19.10 -4.93 -7.60
N LEU A 140 18.14 -4.34 -8.36
CA LEU A 140 18.03 -4.54 -9.81
C LEU A 140 18.74 -3.45 -10.63
N PHE A 141 18.67 -2.20 -10.17
CA PHE A 141 19.10 -1.03 -10.95
C PHE A 141 20.40 -0.37 -10.40
N GLY A 142 20.92 -0.88 -9.29
CA GLY A 142 22.08 -0.30 -8.61
C GLY A 142 21.74 0.93 -7.75
N GLU A 143 22.76 1.53 -7.16
CA GLU A 143 22.64 2.74 -6.34
C GLU A 143 22.23 3.95 -7.21
N ARG A 144 21.45 4.85 -6.61
CA ARG A 144 21.14 6.12 -7.28
C ARG A 144 22.42 6.97 -7.38
N PRO A 145 22.73 7.54 -8.55
CA PRO A 145 23.80 8.51 -8.64
C PRO A 145 23.55 9.67 -7.67
N ALA A 146 24.61 10.15 -7.03
CA ALA A 146 24.52 11.33 -6.17
C ALA A 146 23.93 12.51 -6.99
N PRO A 147 23.08 13.33 -6.40
CA PRO A 147 22.61 14.55 -7.07
C PRO A 147 23.81 15.43 -7.38
N ALA A 148 23.86 15.93 -8.62
CA ALA A 148 24.88 16.85 -9.09
C ALA A 148 24.78 18.21 -8.39
#